data_f6b883c5894a796b22ca3f77f259efd7
#
_entry.id   f6b883c5894a796b22ca3f77f259efd7
#
_cell.length_a   1.000
_cell.length_b   1.000
_cell.length_c   1.000
_cell.angle_alpha   90.00
_cell.angle_beta   90.00
_cell.angle_gamma   90.00
#
_symmetry.space_group_name_H-M   'P 1'
#
loop_
_entity.id
_entity.type
_entity.pdbx_description
1 polymer ?
#
loop_
_entity_poly.entity_id
_entity_poly.type
_entity_poly.pdbx_seq_one_letter_code
_entity_poly.pdbx_strand_id
1 'polypeptide(L)'
;VRIRRPSRAPYPIQRSAFYIRGRIMQTGIDFEQLVNVIGDAVIISDAGGSITFWNPAAERMFGFTQSEALGHSLDLIIPERLRGRHWDGYHKTMATGETRYGNDVLRVPAIHKDGRSLSIAFTVALLHSPQNELTGIVAVIRDETSRFQEDRLLRKRLAELETSVRA
;
A
#
# COMPACT_ATOMS: atom_id res chain seq x y z
N VAL A 1 24.11 43.88 26.17
CA VAL A 1 24.13 43.21 24.84
C VAL A 1 22.83 42.41 24.74
N ARG A 2 21.86 42.92 23.94
CA ARG A 2 20.59 42.26 23.67
C ARG A 2 20.75 41.31 22.47
N ILE A 3 20.69 40.02 22.68
CA ILE A 3 20.68 38.98 21.64
C ILE A 3 19.28 38.95 21.01
N ARG A 4 19.13 39.43 19.78
CA ARG A 4 17.91 39.28 18.98
C ARG A 4 17.79 37.81 18.52
N ARG A 5 16.69 37.13 18.88
CA ARG A 5 16.31 35.85 18.28
C ARG A 5 15.87 36.06 16.84
N PRO A 6 16.29 35.20 15.90
CA PRO A 6 15.79 35.27 14.51
C PRO A 6 14.32 34.85 14.48
N SER A 7 13.49 35.67 13.82
CA SER A 7 12.10 35.40 13.50
C SER A 7 12.03 34.21 12.55
N ARG A 8 11.38 33.12 13.01
CA ARG A 8 10.99 32.03 12.09
C ARG A 8 9.86 32.55 11.22
N ALA A 9 10.12 32.71 9.94
CA ALA A 9 9.09 32.91 8.92
C ALA A 9 8.18 31.66 8.87
N PRO A 10 6.84 31.82 8.83
CA PRO A 10 5.96 30.70 8.66
C PRO A 10 6.15 30.14 7.25
N TYR A 11 6.36 28.82 7.14
CA TYR A 11 6.36 28.12 5.86
C TYR A 11 5.02 28.37 5.16
N PRO A 12 5.01 28.74 3.87
CA PRO A 12 3.77 28.88 3.14
C PRO A 12 3.14 27.49 3.00
N ILE A 13 1.95 27.32 3.59
CA ILE A 13 1.08 26.17 3.35
C ILE A 13 0.71 26.23 1.87
N GLN A 14 1.30 25.37 1.05
CA GLN A 14 0.88 25.18 -0.33
C GLN A 14 -0.53 24.55 -0.27
N ARG A 15 -1.55 25.36 -0.53
CA ARG A 15 -2.91 24.89 -0.71
C ARG A 15 -3.00 24.15 -2.04
N SER A 16 -3.01 22.83 -2.01
CA SER A 16 -3.27 22.01 -3.19
C SER A 16 -4.71 22.22 -3.63
N ALA A 17 -4.91 22.89 -4.77
CA ALA A 17 -6.21 23.06 -5.40
C ALA A 17 -6.44 21.94 -6.41
N PHE A 18 -7.51 21.15 -6.24
CA PHE A 18 -7.93 20.15 -7.21
C PHE A 18 -8.99 20.73 -8.16
N TYR A 19 -8.78 20.58 -9.47
CA TYR A 19 -9.75 20.93 -10.50
C TYR A 19 -10.60 19.71 -10.87
N ILE A 20 -11.91 19.76 -10.56
CA ILE A 20 -12.90 18.85 -11.13
C ILE A 20 -13.97 19.68 -11.83
N ARG A 21 -14.04 19.59 -13.17
CA ARG A 21 -15.07 20.24 -14.02
C ARG A 21 -15.24 21.75 -13.75
N GLY A 22 -14.15 22.50 -13.73
CA GLY A 22 -14.23 23.97 -13.66
C GLY A 22 -14.65 24.55 -12.30
N ARG A 23 -14.79 23.75 -11.25
CA ARG A 23 -15.03 24.22 -9.87
C ARG A 23 -13.82 23.92 -9.00
N ILE A 24 -13.22 24.97 -8.44
CA ILE A 24 -12.23 24.85 -7.37
C ILE A 24 -13.00 24.48 -6.11
N MET A 25 -12.98 23.22 -5.69
CA MET A 25 -13.39 22.87 -4.33
C MET A 25 -12.17 23.03 -3.42
N GLN A 26 -12.14 24.10 -2.63
CA GLN A 26 -11.30 24.16 -1.44
C GLN A 26 -11.87 23.19 -0.42
N THR A 27 -11.49 21.93 -0.50
CA THR A 27 -11.74 21.00 0.61
C THR A 27 -10.71 21.34 1.67
N GLY A 28 -11.14 21.71 2.87
CA GLY A 28 -10.25 21.86 4.05
C GLY A 28 -9.69 20.53 4.53
N ILE A 29 -9.59 19.54 3.66
CA ILE A 29 -9.08 18.20 3.96
C ILE A 29 -7.56 18.21 3.75
N ASP A 30 -6.85 17.89 4.81
CA ASP A 30 -5.42 17.56 4.75
C ASP A 30 -5.27 16.11 4.28
N PHE A 31 -4.88 15.92 3.02
CA PHE A 31 -4.71 14.59 2.43
C PHE A 31 -3.54 13.83 3.03
N GLU A 32 -2.49 14.50 3.48
CA GLU A 32 -1.38 13.87 4.18
C GLU A 32 -1.86 13.31 5.53
N GLN A 33 -2.58 14.11 6.30
CA GLN A 33 -3.20 13.65 7.53
C GLN A 33 -4.15 12.48 7.27
N LEU A 34 -5.01 12.57 6.24
CA LEU A 34 -5.95 11.51 5.89
C LEU A 34 -5.24 10.18 5.67
N VAL A 35 -4.19 10.15 4.83
CA VAL A 35 -3.47 8.92 4.52
C VAL A 35 -2.70 8.38 5.72
N ASN A 36 -2.23 9.25 6.60
CA ASN A 36 -1.50 8.86 7.82
C ASN A 36 -2.41 8.27 8.92
N VAL A 37 -3.71 8.63 8.96
CA VAL A 37 -4.65 8.09 9.96
C VAL A 37 -5.42 6.86 9.47
N ILE A 38 -5.37 6.54 8.18
CA ILE A 38 -6.00 5.34 7.63
C ILE A 38 -5.41 4.08 8.29
N GLY A 39 -6.30 3.15 8.68
CA GLY A 39 -5.90 1.89 9.34
C GLY A 39 -5.27 0.87 8.39
N ASP A 40 -5.56 0.95 7.09
CA ASP A 40 -4.98 0.09 6.07
C ASP A 40 -3.61 0.63 5.60
N ALA A 41 -2.70 -0.25 5.22
CA ALA A 41 -1.42 0.16 4.68
C ALA A 41 -1.59 0.79 3.30
N VAL A 42 -1.00 1.97 3.10
CA VAL A 42 -0.95 2.65 1.81
C VAL A 42 0.51 2.72 1.38
N ILE A 43 0.79 2.11 0.23
CA ILE A 43 2.13 2.03 -0.35
C ILE A 43 2.06 2.58 -1.77
N ILE A 44 2.97 3.48 -2.12
CA ILE A 44 3.15 3.95 -3.49
C ILE A 44 4.52 3.52 -3.98
N SER A 45 4.57 3.05 -5.21
CA SER A 45 5.82 2.76 -5.93
C SER A 45 5.84 3.49 -7.27
N ASP A 46 7.05 3.86 -7.68
CA ASP A 46 7.29 4.46 -9.00
C ASP A 46 7.23 3.44 -10.14
N ALA A 47 7.46 3.89 -11.36
CA ALA A 47 7.43 3.03 -12.55
C ALA A 47 8.44 1.87 -12.51
N GLY A 48 9.54 2.01 -11.76
CA GLY A 48 10.55 0.97 -11.54
C GLY A 48 10.24 0.03 -10.38
N GLY A 49 9.19 0.31 -9.61
CA GLY A 49 8.81 -0.47 -8.43
C GLY A 49 9.56 -0.09 -7.15
N SER A 50 10.26 1.06 -7.13
CA SER A 50 10.83 1.63 -5.91
C SER A 50 9.74 2.28 -5.08
N ILE A 51 9.74 2.02 -3.78
CA ILE A 51 8.76 2.57 -2.83
C ILE A 51 9.00 4.07 -2.67
N THR A 52 7.99 4.87 -2.96
CA THR A 52 8.02 6.34 -2.85
C THR A 52 7.14 6.88 -1.74
N PHE A 53 6.22 6.07 -1.22
CA PHE A 53 5.37 6.40 -0.09
C PHE A 53 5.07 5.16 0.76
N TRP A 54 5.03 5.36 2.09
CA TRP A 54 4.82 4.32 3.09
C TRP A 54 4.17 4.94 4.32
N ASN A 55 2.89 4.64 4.57
CA ASN A 55 2.18 5.25 5.69
C ASN A 55 2.42 4.52 7.03
N PRO A 56 2.03 5.11 8.17
CA PRO A 56 2.20 4.48 9.49
C PRO A 56 1.51 3.11 9.64
N ALA A 57 0.44 2.85 8.87
CA ALA A 57 -0.20 1.53 8.89
C ALA A 57 0.67 0.48 8.19
N ALA A 58 1.39 0.86 7.13
CA ALA A 58 2.37 -0.02 6.49
C ALA A 58 3.55 -0.34 7.41
N GLU A 59 4.02 0.63 8.20
CA GLU A 59 5.05 0.38 9.22
C GLU A 59 4.60 -0.68 10.24
N ARG A 60 3.38 -0.51 10.77
CA ARG A 60 2.83 -1.49 11.74
C ARG A 60 2.63 -2.87 11.14
N MET A 61 2.19 -2.93 9.89
CA MET A 61 1.86 -4.19 9.21
C MET A 61 3.10 -4.99 8.82
N PHE A 62 4.12 -4.32 8.24
CA PHE A 62 5.29 -4.97 7.69
C PHE A 62 6.54 -4.88 8.56
N GLY A 63 6.54 -4.03 9.59
CA GLY A 63 7.64 -3.89 10.54
C GLY A 63 8.83 -3.05 10.05
N PHE A 64 8.77 -2.47 8.86
CA PHE A 64 9.76 -1.53 8.34
C PHE A 64 9.29 -0.11 8.60
N THR A 65 10.17 0.74 9.11
CA THR A 65 9.89 2.18 9.19
C THR A 65 9.82 2.81 7.79
N GLN A 66 9.19 3.96 7.66
CA GLN A 66 9.17 4.70 6.40
C GLN A 66 10.58 4.93 5.85
N SER A 67 11.54 5.32 6.72
CA SER A 67 12.92 5.57 6.31
C SER A 67 13.65 4.32 5.82
N GLU A 68 13.27 3.13 6.29
CA GLU A 68 13.81 1.85 5.82
C GLU A 68 13.14 1.37 4.53
N ALA A 69 11.92 1.81 4.26
CA ALA A 69 11.17 1.36 3.08
C ALA A 69 11.40 2.25 1.86
N LEU A 70 11.49 3.57 2.05
CA LEU A 70 11.61 4.53 0.95
C LEU A 70 12.87 4.27 0.11
N GLY A 71 12.70 4.29 -1.21
CA GLY A 71 13.76 4.02 -2.19
C GLY A 71 14.11 2.54 -2.37
N HIS A 72 13.58 1.64 -1.54
CA HIS A 72 13.77 0.20 -1.70
C HIS A 72 12.75 -0.39 -2.67
N SER A 73 13.11 -1.54 -3.26
CA SER A 73 12.21 -2.35 -4.10
C SER A 73 11.04 -2.91 -3.28
N LEU A 74 9.88 -3.09 -3.93
CA LEU A 74 8.75 -3.84 -3.35
C LEU A 74 9.12 -5.27 -2.92
N ASP A 75 10.26 -5.81 -3.37
CA ASP A 75 10.82 -7.09 -2.89
C ASP A 75 10.98 -7.15 -1.37
N LEU A 76 11.01 -5.99 -0.72
CA LEU A 76 11.03 -5.86 0.73
C LEU A 76 9.92 -6.67 1.43
N ILE A 77 8.74 -6.73 0.81
CA ILE A 77 7.53 -7.37 1.36
C ILE A 77 7.04 -8.56 0.54
N ILE A 78 7.70 -8.86 -0.59
CA ILE A 78 7.31 -9.95 -1.49
C ILE A 78 8.13 -11.20 -1.21
N PRO A 79 7.49 -12.35 -0.90
CA PRO A 79 8.19 -13.63 -0.77
C PRO A 79 9.00 -13.94 -2.02
N GLU A 80 10.26 -14.36 -1.86
CA GLU A 80 11.22 -14.56 -2.95
C GLU A 80 10.64 -15.39 -4.11
N ARG A 81 9.97 -16.51 -3.79
CA ARG A 81 9.31 -17.39 -4.78
C ARG A 81 8.22 -16.72 -5.63
N LEU A 82 7.72 -15.54 -5.23
CA LEU A 82 6.67 -14.80 -5.92
C LEU A 82 7.18 -13.58 -6.68
N ARG A 83 8.44 -13.20 -6.49
CA ARG A 83 9.01 -11.97 -7.08
C ARG A 83 8.93 -11.96 -8.60
N GLY A 84 9.36 -13.05 -9.26
CA GLY A 84 9.30 -13.14 -10.72
C GLY A 84 7.90 -12.86 -11.26
N ARG A 85 6.89 -13.59 -10.75
CA ARG A 85 5.49 -13.40 -11.16
C ARG A 85 4.96 -12.00 -10.86
N HIS A 86 5.37 -11.42 -9.73
CA HIS A 86 5.01 -10.05 -9.36
C HIS A 86 5.55 -9.05 -10.37
N TRP A 87 6.85 -9.13 -10.69
CA TRP A 87 7.50 -8.20 -11.61
C TRP A 87 6.98 -8.32 -13.03
N ASP A 88 6.69 -9.53 -13.51
CA ASP A 88 6.05 -9.74 -14.81
C ASP A 88 4.70 -8.99 -14.88
N GLY A 89 3.87 -9.11 -13.83
CA GLY A 89 2.60 -8.40 -13.72
C GLY A 89 2.77 -6.89 -13.60
N TYR A 90 3.73 -6.43 -12.80
CA TYR A 90 4.03 -5.02 -12.57
C TYR A 90 4.46 -4.33 -13.87
N HIS A 91 5.47 -4.88 -14.56
CA HIS A 91 5.96 -4.33 -15.82
C HIS A 91 4.89 -4.33 -16.90
N LYS A 92 4.07 -5.38 -16.97
CA LYS A 92 2.93 -5.40 -17.89
C LYS A 92 1.95 -4.27 -17.60
N THR A 93 1.59 -4.05 -16.34
CA THR A 93 0.69 -2.96 -15.91
C THR A 93 1.29 -1.60 -16.26
N MET A 94 2.58 -1.38 -15.99
CA MET A 94 3.26 -0.13 -16.35
C MET A 94 3.35 0.10 -17.85
N ALA A 95 3.53 -0.95 -18.64
CA ALA A 95 3.61 -0.84 -20.11
C ALA A 95 2.25 -0.59 -20.77
N THR A 96 1.17 -1.17 -20.23
CA THR A 96 -0.16 -1.10 -20.84
C THR A 96 -1.05 -0.01 -20.27
N GLY A 97 -0.77 0.47 -19.04
CA GLY A 97 -1.66 1.36 -18.29
C GLY A 97 -2.95 0.67 -17.84
N GLU A 98 -3.00 -0.66 -17.82
CA GLU A 98 -4.18 -1.42 -17.45
C GLU A 98 -3.90 -2.30 -16.22
N THR A 99 -4.83 -2.33 -15.28
CA THR A 99 -4.80 -3.24 -14.14
C THR A 99 -6.14 -3.95 -13.98
N ARG A 100 -6.09 -5.26 -13.72
CA ARG A 100 -7.28 -6.05 -13.36
C ARG A 100 -7.70 -5.85 -11.89
N TYR A 101 -6.82 -5.30 -11.09
CA TYR A 101 -6.97 -5.24 -9.64
C TYR A 101 -7.41 -3.86 -9.10
N GLY A 102 -7.95 -3.01 -9.97
CA GLY A 102 -8.54 -1.73 -9.56
C GLY A 102 -9.80 -1.89 -8.72
N ASN A 103 -10.66 -2.85 -9.11
CA ASN A 103 -11.89 -3.18 -8.39
C ASN A 103 -11.85 -4.58 -7.75
N ASP A 104 -11.00 -5.47 -8.25
CA ASP A 104 -10.87 -6.83 -7.73
C ASP A 104 -9.83 -6.88 -6.61
N VAL A 105 -10.21 -7.45 -5.48
CA VAL A 105 -9.31 -7.65 -4.34
C VAL A 105 -8.38 -8.81 -4.61
N LEU A 106 -7.09 -8.54 -4.67
CA LEU A 106 -6.07 -9.59 -4.78
C LEU A 106 -5.65 -10.05 -3.38
N ARG A 107 -5.63 -11.38 -3.17
CA ARG A 107 -5.17 -12.00 -1.91
C ARG A 107 -3.90 -12.80 -2.16
N VAL A 108 -2.84 -12.44 -1.47
CA VAL A 108 -1.51 -13.07 -1.63
C VAL A 108 -0.76 -13.12 -0.29
N PRO A 109 0.23 -14.01 -0.14
CA PRO A 109 1.16 -13.93 0.96
C PRO A 109 2.13 -12.75 0.78
N ALA A 110 2.52 -12.15 1.92
CA ALA A 110 3.59 -11.18 2.03
C ALA A 110 4.56 -11.57 3.14
N ILE A 111 5.67 -10.85 3.30
CA ILE A 111 6.67 -11.07 4.33
C ILE A 111 6.77 -9.84 5.23
N HIS A 112 6.78 -10.06 6.53
CA HIS A 112 7.13 -9.08 7.54
C HIS A 112 8.66 -9.01 7.73
N LYS A 113 9.18 -7.93 8.27
CA LYS A 113 10.61 -7.69 8.53
C LYS A 113 11.27 -8.81 9.35
N ASP A 114 10.56 -9.42 10.28
CA ASP A 114 11.05 -10.54 11.10
C ASP A 114 11.00 -11.92 10.39
N GLY A 115 10.60 -11.95 9.12
CA GLY A 115 10.52 -13.15 8.30
C GLY A 115 9.21 -13.93 8.40
N ARG A 116 8.27 -13.53 9.26
CA ARG A 116 6.95 -14.19 9.33
C ARG A 116 6.12 -13.91 8.08
N SER A 117 5.33 -14.91 7.68
CA SER A 117 4.41 -14.78 6.57
C SER A 117 3.13 -14.05 7.01
N LEU A 118 2.69 -13.12 6.19
CA LEU A 118 1.41 -12.44 6.28
C LEU A 118 0.49 -12.91 5.14
N SER A 119 -0.82 -12.89 5.37
CA SER A 119 -1.84 -12.99 4.32
C SER A 119 -2.45 -11.62 4.13
N ILE A 120 -2.23 -11.01 2.97
CA ILE A 120 -2.71 -9.68 2.67
C ILE A 120 -3.78 -9.67 1.58
N ALA A 121 -4.71 -8.72 1.69
CA ALA A 121 -5.68 -8.40 0.66
C ALA A 121 -5.48 -6.96 0.21
N PHE A 122 -5.44 -6.69 -1.10
CA PHE A 122 -5.23 -5.33 -1.58
C PHE A 122 -5.91 -5.05 -2.91
N THR A 123 -6.11 -3.77 -3.17
CA THR A 123 -6.45 -3.20 -4.47
C THR A 123 -5.33 -2.26 -4.91
N VAL A 124 -5.23 -2.02 -6.21
CA VAL A 124 -4.25 -1.09 -6.77
C VAL A 124 -4.93 -0.05 -7.65
N ALA A 125 -4.37 1.17 -7.67
CA ALA A 125 -4.74 2.18 -8.63
C ALA A 125 -3.49 2.77 -9.29
N LEU A 126 -3.66 3.20 -10.54
CA LEU A 126 -2.58 3.77 -11.33
C LEU A 126 -2.49 5.28 -11.08
N LEU A 127 -1.29 5.77 -10.88
CA LEU A 127 -1.02 7.20 -10.70
C LEU A 127 -0.50 7.79 -11.99
N HIS A 128 -1.05 8.95 -12.38
CA HIS A 128 -0.67 9.65 -13.60
C HIS A 128 -0.20 11.07 -13.28
N SER A 129 0.75 11.54 -14.07
CA SER A 129 1.17 12.94 -14.06
C SER A 129 0.07 13.86 -14.61
N PRO A 130 0.18 15.19 -14.46
CA PRO A 130 -0.73 16.14 -15.12
C PRO A 130 -0.76 16.01 -16.66
N GLN A 131 0.28 15.44 -17.25
CA GLN A 131 0.40 15.14 -18.68
C GLN A 131 -0.20 13.78 -19.06
N ASN A 132 -0.86 13.10 -18.11
CA ASN A 132 -1.44 11.77 -18.25
C ASN A 132 -0.41 10.64 -18.47
N GLU A 133 0.84 10.85 -18.09
CA GLU A 133 1.86 9.79 -18.11
C GLU A 133 1.73 8.93 -16.85
N LEU A 134 1.82 7.62 -17.00
CA LEU A 134 1.78 6.69 -15.88
C LEU A 134 3.07 6.80 -15.05
N THR A 135 2.95 7.23 -13.80
CA THR A 135 4.09 7.53 -12.93
C THR A 135 4.32 6.50 -11.83
N GLY A 136 3.30 5.68 -11.53
CA GLY A 136 3.43 4.70 -10.48
C GLY A 136 2.13 4.00 -10.13
N ILE A 137 2.18 3.20 -9.08
CA ILE A 137 1.05 2.42 -8.56
C ILE A 137 0.88 2.73 -7.08
N VAL A 138 -0.37 2.97 -6.66
CA VAL A 138 -0.75 2.97 -5.25
C VAL A 138 -1.45 1.66 -4.91
N ALA A 139 -1.05 1.02 -3.82
CA ALA A 139 -1.70 -0.14 -3.24
C ALA A 139 -2.30 0.21 -1.88
N VAL A 140 -3.57 -0.16 -1.67
CA VAL A 140 -4.23 -0.11 -0.36
C VAL A 140 -4.37 -1.54 0.13
N ILE A 141 -3.72 -1.83 1.26
CA ILE A 141 -3.44 -3.21 1.70
C ILE A 141 -4.00 -3.42 3.11
N ARG A 142 -4.72 -4.51 3.28
CA ARG A 142 -5.25 -4.98 4.56
C ARG A 142 -4.58 -6.28 4.99
N ASP A 143 -4.23 -6.38 6.27
CA ASP A 143 -3.80 -7.65 6.88
C ASP A 143 -5.02 -8.54 7.12
N GLU A 144 -5.06 -9.67 6.44
CA GLU A 144 -6.08 -10.73 6.62
C GLU A 144 -5.48 -11.99 7.28
N THR A 145 -4.33 -11.89 7.93
CA THR A 145 -3.61 -13.07 8.48
C THR A 145 -4.46 -13.83 9.48
N SER A 146 -5.09 -13.14 10.43
CA SER A 146 -5.96 -13.78 11.43
C SER A 146 -7.15 -14.47 10.77
N ARG A 147 -7.84 -13.77 9.86
CA ARG A 147 -8.97 -14.32 9.11
C ARG A 147 -8.58 -15.56 8.31
N PHE A 148 -7.44 -15.51 7.64
CA PHE A 148 -6.92 -16.65 6.87
C PHE A 148 -6.63 -17.87 7.76
N GLN A 149 -6.08 -17.64 8.97
CA GLN A 149 -5.81 -18.70 9.94
C GLN A 149 -7.11 -19.33 10.47
N GLU A 150 -8.10 -18.50 10.79
CA GLU A 150 -9.43 -18.95 11.23
C GLU A 150 -10.12 -19.79 10.15
N ASP A 151 -10.18 -19.31 8.92
CA ASP A 151 -10.75 -20.03 7.77
C ASP A 151 -10.07 -21.39 7.56
N ARG A 152 -8.74 -21.43 7.68
CA ARG A 152 -7.97 -22.67 7.56
C ARG A 152 -8.30 -23.65 8.66
N LEU A 153 -8.44 -23.17 9.91
CA LEU A 153 -8.81 -24.02 11.05
C LEU A 153 -10.22 -24.58 10.90
N LEU A 154 -11.18 -23.75 10.49
CA LEU A 154 -12.57 -24.16 10.25
C LEU A 154 -12.66 -25.23 9.15
N ARG A 155 -11.97 -25.03 8.03
CA ARG A 155 -11.92 -26.04 6.94
C ARG A 155 -11.33 -27.36 7.41
N LYS A 156 -10.28 -27.33 8.23
CA LYS A 156 -9.69 -28.55 8.80
C LYS A 156 -10.70 -29.29 9.69
N ARG A 157 -11.37 -28.58 10.60
CA ARG A 157 -12.39 -29.16 11.47
C ARG A 157 -13.57 -29.77 10.69
N LEU A 158 -14.01 -29.08 9.63
CA LEU A 158 -15.07 -29.56 8.76
C LEU A 158 -14.68 -30.90 8.10
N ALA A 159 -13.49 -30.99 7.53
CA ALA A 159 -12.98 -32.20 6.90
C ALA A 159 -12.84 -33.37 7.90
N GLU A 160 -12.41 -33.10 9.14
CA GLU A 160 -12.35 -34.12 10.21
C GLU A 160 -13.75 -34.65 10.56
N LEU A 161 -14.75 -33.77 10.69
CA LEU A 161 -16.13 -34.15 10.96
C LEU A 161 -16.74 -34.95 9.82
N GLU A 162 -16.54 -34.54 8.57
CA GLU A 162 -17.02 -35.28 7.39
C GLU A 162 -16.44 -36.72 7.32
N THR A 163 -15.17 -36.87 7.71
CA THR A 163 -14.50 -38.18 7.76
C THR A 163 -15.08 -39.04 8.86
N SER A 164 -15.37 -38.47 10.04
CA SER A 164 -15.93 -39.21 11.19
C SER A 164 -17.38 -39.64 10.99
N VAL A 165 -18.16 -38.92 10.18
CA VAL A 165 -19.55 -39.26 9.86
C VAL A 165 -19.65 -40.40 8.82
N ARG A 166 -18.60 -40.58 8.00
CA ARG A 166 -18.54 -41.61 6.96
C ARG A 166 -17.96 -42.96 7.45
N ALA A 167 -17.35 -42.96 8.63
CA ALA A 167 -16.77 -44.16 9.28
C ALA A 167 -17.77 -44.84 10.20
#